data_2627d9a5368f3f2be63c26d7fea837ec
#
_entry.id   2627d9a5368f3f2be63c26d7fea837ec
#
_cell.length_a   1.000
_cell.length_b   1.000
_cell.length_c   1.000
_cell.angle_alpha   90.00
_cell.angle_beta   90.00
_cell.angle_gamma   90.00
#
_symmetry.space_group_name_H-M   'P 1'
#
loop_
_entity.id
_entity.type
_entity.pdbx_description
1 polymer ?
#
loop_
_entity_poly.entity_id
_entity_poly.type
_entity_poly.pdbx_seq_one_letter_code
_entity_poly.pdbx_strand_id
1 'polypeptide(L)'
;MGRVITFAGLPYREAATGVKRAPITGGDMKEMSAEVIRVARGAALTEDVPEGSDRYLFTLTGGATVSGRDRSLALAEETFAVIEEGTTLTVTNPNAGETTLISVLAPPANSPKRPGFSGGIVAAARSTTPVHAVPAEKKQRIYFVGKGAAASERAHAMIVVYVKDTVTSLHMHPNAESMFVFLSGKTRFTVGGKDVIVERGQATYFPTGDRHGLRVAEGDGVSFLEFHVPAAFVTVKD
;
A
#
# COMPACT_ATOMS: atom_id res chain seq x y z
N MET A 1 16.96 -3.27 6.88
CA MET A 1 17.51 -2.35 5.88
C MET A 1 16.56 -2.29 4.69
N GLY A 2 16.22 -1.07 4.25
CA GLY A 2 15.28 -0.83 3.14
C GLY A 2 15.65 -1.57 1.86
N ARG A 3 14.65 -1.95 1.09
CA ARG A 3 14.82 -2.75 -0.15
C ARG A 3 13.94 -2.23 -1.27
N VAL A 4 14.38 -2.48 -2.50
CA VAL A 4 13.59 -2.30 -3.73
C VAL A 4 13.12 -3.67 -4.22
N ILE A 5 11.84 -3.75 -4.53
CA ILE A 5 11.17 -4.95 -5.00
C ILE A 5 10.57 -4.67 -6.39
N THR A 6 10.91 -5.49 -7.37
CA THR A 6 10.33 -5.42 -8.73
C THR A 6 9.30 -6.53 -8.89
N PHE A 7 8.04 -6.17 -9.17
CA PHE A 7 6.92 -7.12 -9.17
C PHE A 7 7.04 -8.21 -10.25
N ALA A 8 7.63 -7.89 -11.39
CA ALA A 8 7.80 -8.86 -12.48
C ALA A 8 8.69 -10.05 -12.10
N GLY A 9 9.67 -9.84 -11.19
CA GLY A 9 10.63 -10.87 -10.77
C GLY A 9 10.27 -11.60 -9.48
N LEU A 10 9.09 -11.36 -8.91
CA LEU A 10 8.70 -11.99 -7.65
C LEU A 10 8.44 -13.49 -7.79
N PRO A 11 8.72 -14.28 -6.74
CA PRO A 11 8.47 -15.73 -6.72
C PRO A 11 6.99 -15.99 -6.44
N TYR A 12 6.13 -15.77 -7.45
CA TYR A 12 4.70 -16.02 -7.34
C TYR A 12 4.39 -17.49 -7.06
N ARG A 13 3.50 -17.73 -6.11
CA ARG A 13 2.95 -19.05 -5.77
C ARG A 13 1.43 -19.03 -5.96
N GLU A 14 0.89 -20.15 -6.38
CA GLU A 14 -0.57 -20.31 -6.47
C GLU A 14 -1.17 -20.37 -5.06
N ALA A 15 -2.18 -19.53 -4.82
CA ALA A 15 -2.91 -19.45 -3.55
C ALA A 15 -4.31 -20.08 -3.68
N ALA A 16 -4.89 -20.02 -4.87
CA ALA A 16 -6.11 -20.67 -5.29
C ALA A 16 -6.08 -20.80 -6.81
N THR A 17 -6.98 -21.59 -7.40
CA THR A 17 -7.06 -21.75 -8.86
C THR A 17 -7.17 -20.39 -9.57
N GLY A 18 -6.17 -20.05 -10.37
CA GLY A 18 -6.09 -18.77 -11.08
C GLY A 18 -5.74 -17.56 -10.17
N VAL A 19 -5.30 -17.79 -8.94
CA VAL A 19 -4.83 -16.74 -8.04
C VAL A 19 -3.39 -17.00 -7.64
N LYS A 20 -2.52 -16.02 -7.90
CA LYS A 20 -1.09 -16.08 -7.53
C LYS A 20 -0.78 -14.95 -6.57
N ARG A 21 0.09 -15.21 -5.60
CA ARG A 21 0.58 -14.22 -4.65
C ARG A 21 2.09 -14.29 -4.48
N ALA A 22 2.70 -13.15 -4.19
CA ALA A 22 4.12 -13.06 -3.90
C ALA A 22 4.39 -11.97 -2.86
N PRO A 23 5.31 -12.19 -1.89
CA PRO A 23 5.61 -11.22 -0.85
C PRO A 23 6.34 -10.00 -1.42
N ILE A 24 5.96 -8.80 -0.95
CA ILE A 24 6.70 -7.54 -1.12
C ILE A 24 7.64 -7.37 0.07
N THR A 25 7.12 -7.52 1.29
CA THR A 25 7.90 -7.34 2.52
C THR A 25 8.58 -8.62 2.95
N GLY A 26 9.75 -8.49 3.58
CA GLY A 26 10.49 -9.60 4.15
C GLY A 26 10.22 -9.77 5.66
N GLY A 27 10.86 -10.77 6.28
CA GLY A 27 10.75 -11.05 7.71
C GLY A 27 11.41 -9.99 8.62
N ASP A 28 12.06 -8.98 8.05
CA ASP A 28 12.59 -7.80 8.73
C ASP A 28 11.51 -6.74 9.02
N MET A 29 10.33 -6.84 8.39
CA MET A 29 9.14 -6.05 8.74
C MET A 29 8.36 -6.78 9.83
N LYS A 30 7.96 -6.04 10.87
CA LYS A 30 7.28 -6.57 12.08
C LYS A 30 5.87 -6.04 12.26
N GLU A 31 5.59 -4.87 11.72
CA GLU A 31 4.33 -4.17 11.89
C GLU A 31 3.41 -4.30 10.65
N MET A 32 3.96 -4.72 9.48
CA MET A 32 3.16 -5.00 8.29
C MET A 32 3.66 -6.21 7.51
N SER A 33 2.72 -6.89 6.87
CA SER A 33 2.99 -7.90 5.84
C SER A 33 2.32 -7.46 4.55
N ALA A 34 3.08 -7.32 3.47
CA ALA A 34 2.57 -6.88 2.18
C ALA A 34 2.90 -7.86 1.07
N GLU A 35 2.00 -8.00 0.11
CA GLU A 35 2.13 -8.90 -1.04
C GLU A 35 1.45 -8.35 -2.28
N VAL A 36 1.87 -8.84 -3.43
CA VAL A 36 1.17 -8.69 -4.70
C VAL A 36 0.27 -9.90 -4.90
N ILE A 37 -1.00 -9.66 -5.23
CA ILE A 37 -1.96 -10.70 -5.59
C ILE A 37 -2.35 -10.49 -7.06
N ARG A 38 -2.28 -11.56 -7.86
CA ARG A 38 -2.76 -11.58 -9.24
C ARG A 38 -3.96 -12.51 -9.32
N VAL A 39 -5.07 -12.01 -9.82
CA VAL A 39 -6.33 -12.73 -9.92
C VAL A 39 -6.69 -12.84 -11.39
N ALA A 40 -6.66 -14.04 -11.95
CA ALA A 40 -7.07 -14.31 -13.33
C ALA A 40 -8.57 -14.07 -13.49
N ARG A 41 -9.03 -13.88 -14.74
CA ARG A 41 -10.45 -13.75 -15.06
C ARG A 41 -11.28 -14.89 -14.44
N GLY A 42 -12.33 -14.52 -13.73
CA GLY A 42 -13.28 -15.47 -13.11
C GLY A 42 -12.74 -16.19 -11.88
N ALA A 43 -11.47 -15.95 -11.51
CA ALA A 43 -10.90 -16.54 -10.30
C ALA A 43 -11.36 -15.80 -9.04
N ALA A 44 -11.30 -16.51 -7.92
CA ALA A 44 -11.64 -15.98 -6.59
C ALA A 44 -10.61 -16.40 -5.54
N LEU A 45 -10.37 -15.50 -4.59
CA LEU A 45 -9.59 -15.73 -3.38
C LEU A 45 -10.48 -15.47 -2.17
N THR A 46 -10.60 -16.45 -1.29
CA THR A 46 -11.28 -16.27 0.00
C THR A 46 -10.28 -16.45 1.13
N GLU A 47 -10.25 -15.50 2.06
CA GLU A 47 -9.37 -15.53 3.24
C GLU A 47 -10.03 -14.79 4.41
N ASP A 48 -9.60 -15.13 5.63
CA ASP A 48 -10.03 -14.44 6.84
C ASP A 48 -9.06 -13.31 7.19
N VAL A 49 -9.60 -12.17 7.64
CA VAL A 49 -8.82 -11.10 8.24
C VAL A 49 -8.65 -11.42 9.72
N PRO A 50 -7.42 -11.68 10.19
CA PRO A 50 -7.18 -12.07 11.57
C PRO A 50 -7.62 -11.01 12.58
N GLU A 51 -8.05 -11.46 13.76
CA GLU A 51 -8.26 -10.59 14.91
C GLU A 51 -7.01 -9.77 15.24
N GLY A 52 -7.18 -8.49 15.55
CA GLY A 52 -6.09 -7.57 15.83
C GLY A 52 -5.44 -6.96 14.59
N SER A 53 -5.89 -7.30 13.39
CA SER A 53 -5.35 -6.79 12.12
C SER A 53 -6.44 -6.17 11.25
N ASP A 54 -6.08 -5.16 10.46
CA ASP A 54 -6.87 -4.71 9.32
C ASP A 54 -6.23 -5.21 8.02
N ARG A 55 -7.06 -5.55 7.02
CA ARG A 55 -6.60 -5.84 5.66
C ARG A 55 -6.83 -4.62 4.79
N TYR A 56 -5.79 -4.23 4.07
CA TYR A 56 -5.83 -3.14 3.09
C TYR A 56 -5.59 -3.72 1.70
N LEU A 57 -6.45 -3.37 0.74
CA LEU A 57 -6.30 -3.73 -0.66
C LEU A 57 -6.20 -2.49 -1.52
N PHE A 58 -5.31 -2.50 -2.49
CA PHE A 58 -5.21 -1.46 -3.50
C PHE A 58 -5.18 -2.10 -4.89
N THR A 59 -6.13 -1.73 -5.74
CA THR A 59 -6.18 -2.22 -7.11
C THR A 59 -5.15 -1.49 -7.96
N LEU A 60 -4.05 -2.17 -8.27
CA LEU A 60 -2.95 -1.59 -9.05
C LEU A 60 -3.26 -1.57 -10.55
N THR A 61 -3.88 -2.63 -11.07
CA THR A 61 -4.34 -2.73 -12.47
C THR A 61 -5.60 -3.57 -12.55
N GLY A 62 -6.45 -3.27 -13.53
CA GLY A 62 -7.71 -3.99 -13.75
C GLY A 62 -8.80 -3.55 -12.77
N GLY A 63 -9.57 -4.50 -12.30
CA GLY A 63 -10.62 -4.28 -11.33
C GLY A 63 -11.00 -5.57 -10.61
N ALA A 64 -11.57 -5.46 -9.42
CA ALA A 64 -12.01 -6.59 -8.60
C ALA A 64 -13.38 -6.32 -7.99
N THR A 65 -14.03 -7.35 -7.51
CA THR A 65 -15.12 -7.25 -6.55
C THR A 65 -14.62 -7.81 -5.23
N VAL A 66 -14.81 -7.05 -4.16
CA VAL A 66 -14.49 -7.46 -2.80
C VAL A 66 -15.78 -7.64 -2.02
N SER A 67 -15.97 -8.82 -1.43
CA SER A 67 -17.18 -9.17 -0.68
C SER A 67 -16.79 -9.69 0.71
N GLY A 68 -17.58 -9.35 1.72
CA GLY A 68 -17.45 -9.88 3.07
C GLY A 68 -18.50 -9.28 3.97
N ARG A 69 -18.90 -10.03 5.01
CA ARG A 69 -20.11 -9.74 5.79
C ARG A 69 -21.28 -9.54 4.81
N ASP A 70 -22.04 -8.47 4.95
CA ASP A 70 -23.22 -8.20 4.12
C ASP A 70 -22.94 -7.17 3.00
N ARG A 71 -21.67 -6.98 2.64
CA ARG A 71 -21.24 -5.98 1.63
C ARG A 71 -20.50 -6.61 0.47
N SER A 72 -20.71 -6.02 -0.71
CA SER A 72 -19.95 -6.29 -1.92
C SER A 72 -19.65 -4.97 -2.63
N LEU A 73 -18.38 -4.70 -2.90
CA LEU A 73 -17.89 -3.45 -3.48
C LEU A 73 -17.06 -3.72 -4.71
N ALA A 74 -17.33 -2.99 -5.79
CA ALA A 74 -16.48 -2.99 -6.98
C ALA A 74 -15.26 -2.08 -6.75
N LEU A 75 -14.08 -2.60 -7.01
CA LEU A 75 -12.81 -1.88 -6.95
C LEU A 75 -12.28 -1.68 -8.37
N ALA A 76 -12.41 -0.48 -8.91
CA ALA A 76 -11.72 -0.11 -10.14
C ALA A 76 -10.21 0.08 -9.90
N GLU A 77 -9.43 0.29 -10.96
CA GLU A 77 -8.00 0.64 -10.85
C GLU A 77 -7.82 1.87 -9.94
N GLU A 78 -6.77 1.85 -9.14
CA GLU A 78 -6.46 2.87 -8.14
C GLU A 78 -7.57 3.09 -7.08
N THR A 79 -8.33 2.02 -6.76
CA THR A 79 -9.26 2.00 -5.62
C THR A 79 -8.60 1.33 -4.42
N PHE A 80 -8.71 1.99 -3.28
CA PHE A 80 -8.23 1.51 -1.99
C PHE A 80 -9.40 0.96 -1.17
N ALA A 81 -9.25 -0.21 -0.58
CA ALA A 81 -10.25 -0.79 0.33
C ALA A 81 -9.63 -1.12 1.68
N VAL A 82 -10.42 -0.95 2.74
CA VAL A 82 -10.10 -1.34 4.10
C VAL A 82 -11.12 -2.36 4.56
N ILE A 83 -10.63 -3.45 5.11
CA ILE A 83 -11.43 -4.57 5.60
C ILE A 83 -11.13 -4.77 7.09
N GLU A 84 -12.20 -4.77 7.88
CA GLU A 84 -12.17 -4.95 9.33
C GLU A 84 -11.77 -6.38 9.72
N GLU A 85 -11.07 -6.49 10.86
CA GLU A 85 -10.77 -7.77 11.54
C GLU A 85 -12.00 -8.68 11.68
N GLY A 86 -11.78 -9.99 11.70
CA GLY A 86 -12.85 -10.99 11.82
C GLY A 86 -13.77 -11.10 10.59
N THR A 87 -13.39 -10.47 9.47
CA THR A 87 -14.15 -10.57 8.21
C THR A 87 -13.61 -11.70 7.36
N THR A 88 -14.46 -12.64 6.93
CA THR A 88 -14.15 -13.53 5.80
C THR A 88 -14.31 -12.73 4.53
N LEU A 89 -13.19 -12.49 3.86
CA LEU A 89 -13.06 -11.68 2.66
C LEU A 89 -13.03 -12.58 1.43
N THR A 90 -13.81 -12.24 0.40
CA THR A 90 -13.70 -12.85 -0.94
C THR A 90 -13.36 -11.77 -1.96
N VAL A 91 -12.28 -11.97 -2.70
CA VAL A 91 -11.86 -11.14 -3.84
C VAL A 91 -12.11 -11.92 -5.12
N THR A 92 -12.86 -11.33 -6.05
CA THR A 92 -13.13 -11.93 -7.37
C THR A 92 -12.71 -10.99 -8.48
N ASN A 93 -12.32 -11.54 -9.63
CA ASN A 93 -12.07 -10.76 -10.83
C ASN A 93 -13.13 -11.03 -11.90
N PRO A 94 -14.13 -10.15 -12.05
CA PRO A 94 -15.17 -10.30 -13.09
C PRO A 94 -14.71 -9.82 -14.47
N ASN A 95 -13.53 -9.19 -14.60
CA ASN A 95 -13.06 -8.53 -15.81
C ASN A 95 -12.41 -9.51 -16.80
N ALA A 96 -12.23 -9.08 -18.05
CA ALA A 96 -11.65 -9.91 -19.11
C ALA A 96 -10.15 -10.20 -18.93
N GLY A 97 -9.40 -9.28 -18.29
CA GLY A 97 -7.96 -9.40 -18.05
C GLY A 97 -7.61 -9.84 -16.63
N GLU A 98 -6.33 -10.04 -16.36
CA GLU A 98 -5.81 -10.27 -15.00
C GLU A 98 -5.92 -8.98 -14.18
N THR A 99 -6.32 -9.10 -12.92
CA THR A 99 -6.28 -8.01 -11.93
C THR A 99 -5.06 -8.18 -11.03
N THR A 100 -4.35 -7.08 -10.80
CA THR A 100 -3.24 -7.03 -9.83
C THR A 100 -3.64 -6.15 -8.65
N LEU A 101 -3.51 -6.70 -7.46
CA LEU A 101 -3.77 -6.04 -6.19
C LEU A 101 -2.50 -5.99 -5.33
N ILE A 102 -2.35 -4.90 -4.59
CA ILE A 102 -1.45 -4.84 -3.43
C ILE A 102 -2.31 -5.14 -2.20
N SER A 103 -1.89 -6.11 -1.42
CA SER A 103 -2.55 -6.51 -0.17
C SER A 103 -1.61 -6.28 0.99
N VAL A 104 -2.07 -5.55 2.01
CA VAL A 104 -1.33 -5.28 3.24
C VAL A 104 -2.15 -5.76 4.43
N LEU A 105 -1.54 -6.53 5.30
CA LEU A 105 -2.06 -6.90 6.61
C LEU A 105 -1.29 -6.10 7.67
N ALA A 106 -1.97 -5.32 8.51
CA ALA A 106 -1.33 -4.52 9.53
C ALA A 106 -2.22 -4.34 10.79
N PRO A 107 -1.64 -4.52 11.97
CA PRO A 107 -0.39 -5.23 12.20
C PRO A 107 -0.53 -6.73 11.89
N PRO A 108 0.54 -7.50 11.75
CA PRO A 108 0.43 -8.96 11.70
C PRO A 108 -0.17 -9.50 13.00
N ALA A 109 -0.80 -10.67 12.93
CA ALA A 109 -1.25 -11.39 14.13
C ALA A 109 -0.09 -11.49 15.14
N ASN A 110 -0.37 -11.22 16.44
CA ASN A 110 0.59 -11.17 17.56
C ASN A 110 1.30 -9.82 17.80
N SER A 111 0.96 -8.76 17.10
CA SER A 111 1.44 -7.40 17.40
C SER A 111 0.63 -6.74 18.52
N PRO A 112 1.11 -5.66 19.17
CA PRO A 112 0.36 -4.92 20.17
C PRO A 112 -1.02 -4.51 19.63
N LYS A 113 -2.08 -4.73 20.41
CA LYS A 113 -3.44 -4.37 20.01
C LYS A 113 -3.57 -2.85 19.89
N ARG A 114 -3.95 -2.37 18.71
CA ARG A 114 -4.33 -0.99 18.45
C ARG A 114 -5.75 -0.95 17.93
N PRO A 115 -6.54 0.09 18.23
CA PRO A 115 -7.84 0.28 17.60
C PRO A 115 -7.75 0.22 16.09
N GLY A 116 -8.49 -0.71 15.49
CA GLY A 116 -8.56 -0.91 14.06
C GLY A 116 -9.74 -0.18 13.43
N PHE A 117 -9.90 -0.38 12.13
CA PHE A 117 -11.08 0.05 11.42
C PHE A 117 -12.31 -0.73 11.92
N SER A 118 -13.42 -0.02 12.11
CA SER A 118 -14.73 -0.62 12.40
C SER A 118 -15.75 -0.10 11.38
N GLY A 119 -16.34 -0.99 10.62
CA GLY A 119 -17.29 -0.63 9.55
C GLY A 119 -17.39 -1.67 8.45
N GLY A 120 -16.88 -2.88 8.70
CA GLY A 120 -16.91 -4.00 7.78
C GLY A 120 -15.94 -3.81 6.61
N ILE A 121 -16.45 -3.34 5.47
CA ILE A 121 -15.63 -3.05 4.28
C ILE A 121 -15.97 -1.65 3.79
N VAL A 122 -14.96 -0.85 3.52
CA VAL A 122 -15.07 0.47 2.88
C VAL A 122 -14.08 0.57 1.73
N ALA A 123 -14.46 1.28 0.66
CA ALA A 123 -13.57 1.55 -0.46
C ALA A 123 -13.64 3.01 -0.87
N ALA A 124 -12.50 3.54 -1.36
CA ALA A 124 -12.37 4.89 -1.88
C ALA A 124 -11.47 4.88 -3.12
N ALA A 125 -11.97 5.38 -4.24
CA ALA A 125 -11.18 5.50 -5.46
C ALA A 125 -10.34 6.79 -5.43
N ARG A 126 -9.13 6.75 -5.99
CA ARG A 126 -8.28 7.94 -6.15
C ARG A 126 -9.02 9.09 -6.83
N SER A 127 -9.80 8.79 -7.87
CA SER A 127 -10.52 9.77 -8.68
C SER A 127 -11.62 10.55 -7.95
N THR A 128 -12.15 9.98 -6.86
CA THR A 128 -13.24 10.57 -6.07
C THR A 128 -12.80 11.01 -4.67
N THR A 129 -11.58 10.71 -4.27
CA THR A 129 -11.04 11.08 -2.96
C THR A 129 -10.44 12.51 -3.03
N PRO A 130 -10.71 13.38 -2.06
CA PRO A 130 -10.20 14.76 -2.06
C PRO A 130 -8.68 14.84 -2.15
N VAL A 131 -8.20 15.76 -2.99
CA VAL A 131 -6.78 16.05 -3.15
C VAL A 131 -6.39 17.21 -2.23
N HIS A 132 -5.42 16.99 -1.38
CA HIS A 132 -4.85 17.97 -0.47
C HIS A 132 -3.52 18.49 -1.00
N ALA A 133 -3.50 19.70 -1.55
CA ALA A 133 -2.27 20.31 -2.02
C ALA A 133 -1.41 20.80 -0.84
N VAL A 134 -0.11 20.57 -0.94
CA VAL A 134 0.92 21.09 0.00
C VAL A 134 1.97 21.84 -0.84
N PRO A 135 1.69 23.08 -1.30
CA PRO A 135 2.52 23.79 -2.26
C PRO A 135 3.96 24.01 -1.79
N ALA A 136 4.15 24.29 -0.49
CA ALA A 136 5.47 24.48 0.11
C ALA A 136 6.39 23.25 -0.01
N GLU A 137 5.81 22.06 -0.13
CA GLU A 137 6.52 20.80 -0.28
C GLU A 137 6.44 20.26 -1.73
N LYS A 138 5.88 21.02 -2.66
CA LYS A 138 5.69 20.64 -4.07
C LYS A 138 4.98 19.29 -4.23
N LYS A 139 3.97 19.02 -3.39
CA LYS A 139 3.25 17.74 -3.38
C LYS A 139 1.76 17.86 -3.19
N GLN A 140 1.07 16.78 -3.53
CA GLN A 140 -0.34 16.54 -3.24
C GLN A 140 -0.47 15.24 -2.46
N ARG A 141 -1.46 15.15 -1.60
CA ARG A 141 -1.81 13.96 -0.80
C ARG A 141 -3.28 13.61 -1.00
N ILE A 142 -3.54 12.32 -1.13
CA ILE A 142 -4.88 11.73 -1.23
C ILE A 142 -4.96 10.68 -0.13
N TYR A 143 -5.70 10.98 0.95
CA TYR A 143 -5.73 10.15 2.14
C TYR A 143 -6.80 9.08 2.05
N PHE A 144 -6.45 7.82 2.35
CA PHE A 144 -7.38 6.69 2.45
C PHE A 144 -7.62 6.26 3.89
N VAL A 145 -6.56 6.18 4.70
CA VAL A 145 -6.60 5.72 6.10
C VAL A 145 -5.92 6.75 7.01
N GLY A 146 -6.43 6.87 8.22
CA GLY A 146 -5.98 7.83 9.21
C GLY A 146 -6.68 9.18 9.07
N LYS A 147 -6.39 9.94 8.03
CA LYS A 147 -7.05 11.22 7.69
C LYS A 147 -8.06 11.11 6.55
N GLY A 148 -8.33 9.90 6.06
CA GLY A 148 -9.17 9.61 4.90
C GLY A 148 -10.52 9.01 5.26
N ALA A 149 -11.04 8.18 4.33
CA ALA A 149 -12.35 7.55 4.44
C ALA A 149 -12.46 6.51 5.58
N ALA A 150 -11.34 5.98 6.06
CA ALA A 150 -11.29 5.03 7.14
C ALA A 150 -10.45 5.55 8.31
N ALA A 151 -10.99 5.46 9.53
CA ALA A 151 -10.26 5.71 10.75
C ALA A 151 -9.66 4.38 11.26
N SER A 152 -8.35 4.35 11.49
CA SER A 152 -7.64 3.24 12.09
C SER A 152 -6.35 3.76 12.74
N GLU A 153 -5.99 3.24 13.89
CA GLU A 153 -4.68 3.49 14.49
C GLU A 153 -3.62 2.49 14.01
N ARG A 154 -4.02 1.46 13.29
CA ARG A 154 -3.15 0.38 12.82
C ARG A 154 -2.27 0.80 11.66
N ALA A 155 -2.81 1.57 10.69
CA ALA A 155 -2.03 2.06 9.56
C ALA A 155 -2.44 3.46 9.13
N HIS A 156 -1.52 4.16 8.48
CA HIS A 156 -1.76 5.36 7.69
C HIS A 156 -1.50 5.02 6.22
N ALA A 157 -2.43 5.38 5.35
CA ALA A 157 -2.27 5.12 3.92
C ALA A 157 -2.75 6.31 3.08
N MET A 158 -1.96 6.69 2.09
CA MET A 158 -2.27 7.78 1.17
C MET A 158 -1.57 7.58 -0.18
N ILE A 159 -2.07 8.21 -1.23
CA ILE A 159 -1.27 8.47 -2.43
C ILE A 159 -0.58 9.82 -2.25
N VAL A 160 0.71 9.84 -2.56
CA VAL A 160 1.50 11.07 -2.66
C VAL A 160 1.85 11.31 -4.13
N VAL A 161 1.67 12.54 -4.57
CA VAL A 161 2.08 13.00 -5.91
C VAL A 161 3.09 14.12 -5.73
N TYR A 162 4.28 13.92 -6.26
CA TYR A 162 5.34 14.92 -6.32
C TYR A 162 5.52 15.42 -7.74
N VAL A 163 5.68 16.73 -7.90
CA VAL A 163 6.05 17.34 -9.18
C VAL A 163 7.55 17.26 -9.41
N LYS A 164 7.97 17.57 -10.63
CA LYS A 164 9.39 17.68 -11.01
C LYS A 164 10.16 18.58 -10.02
N ASP A 165 11.42 18.27 -9.80
CA ASP A 165 12.35 18.98 -8.91
C ASP A 165 11.93 18.98 -7.43
N THR A 166 11.05 18.09 -7.04
CA THR A 166 10.79 17.83 -5.62
C THR A 166 11.92 17.03 -5.01
N VAL A 167 12.38 17.47 -3.84
CA VAL A 167 13.38 16.76 -3.03
C VAL A 167 12.80 16.60 -1.63
N THR A 168 12.79 15.37 -1.13
CA THR A 168 12.61 15.11 0.30
C THR A 168 13.97 14.87 0.93
N SER A 169 14.27 15.57 2.02
CA SER A 169 15.49 15.34 2.79
C SER A 169 15.54 13.88 3.26
N LEU A 170 16.76 13.40 3.50
CA LEU A 170 16.95 12.11 4.14
C LEU A 170 16.31 12.16 5.54
N HIS A 171 15.48 11.17 5.84
CA HIS A 171 14.74 11.08 7.08
C HIS A 171 14.45 9.62 7.45
N MET A 172 13.98 9.41 8.66
CA MET A 172 13.55 8.11 9.15
C MET A 172 12.26 8.21 9.96
N HIS A 173 11.61 7.07 10.16
CA HIS A 173 10.49 6.91 11.07
C HIS A 173 10.91 5.99 12.23
N PRO A 174 11.32 6.56 13.41
CA PRO A 174 11.87 5.76 14.50
C PRO A 174 10.85 4.86 15.20
N ASN A 175 9.58 5.04 14.91
CA ASN A 175 8.47 4.31 15.54
C ASN A 175 7.51 3.66 14.52
N ALA A 176 7.85 3.65 13.23
CA ALA A 176 6.99 3.08 12.21
C ALA A 176 7.78 2.44 11.07
N GLU A 177 7.19 1.42 10.48
CA GLU A 177 7.61 0.83 9.21
C GLU A 177 6.95 1.59 8.07
N SER A 178 7.61 1.64 6.92
CA SER A 178 7.12 2.35 5.74
C SER A 178 7.21 1.48 4.49
N MET A 179 6.23 1.63 3.60
CA MET A 179 6.23 1.01 2.28
C MET A 179 5.71 2.00 1.24
N PHE A 180 6.33 2.00 0.07
CA PHE A 180 5.98 2.85 -1.06
C PHE A 180 5.78 1.97 -2.30
N VAL A 181 4.62 2.03 -2.93
CA VAL A 181 4.30 1.33 -4.19
C VAL A 181 4.20 2.36 -5.30
N PHE A 182 5.07 2.30 -6.30
CA PHE A 182 5.16 3.30 -7.37
C PHE A 182 4.07 3.08 -8.41
N LEU A 183 3.24 4.11 -8.64
CA LEU A 183 2.08 4.10 -9.52
C LEU A 183 2.36 4.75 -10.87
N SER A 184 3.15 5.82 -10.88
CA SER A 184 3.54 6.51 -12.13
C SER A 184 4.84 7.28 -11.96
N GLY A 185 5.49 7.58 -13.08
CA GLY A 185 6.74 8.35 -13.11
C GLY A 185 7.95 7.57 -12.62
N LYS A 186 9.06 8.30 -12.48
CA LYS A 186 10.36 7.80 -12.00
C LYS A 186 10.92 8.74 -10.95
N THR A 187 11.63 8.19 -9.98
CA THR A 187 12.34 9.00 -9.00
C THR A 187 13.63 8.32 -8.57
N ARG A 188 14.60 9.13 -8.17
CA ARG A 188 15.78 8.65 -7.46
C ARG A 188 15.40 8.53 -5.98
N PHE A 189 15.51 7.34 -5.43
CA PHE A 189 15.15 7.03 -4.06
C PHE A 189 16.39 6.54 -3.31
N THR A 190 16.63 7.06 -2.11
CA THR A 190 17.74 6.59 -1.26
C THR A 190 17.25 5.38 -0.46
N VAL A 191 17.84 4.21 -0.72
CA VAL A 191 17.52 2.92 -0.09
C VAL A 191 18.82 2.27 0.39
N GLY A 192 18.91 1.98 1.69
CA GLY A 192 20.12 1.38 2.28
C GLY A 192 21.38 2.23 2.06
N GLY A 193 21.24 3.57 2.09
CA GLY A 193 22.33 4.51 1.87
C GLY A 193 22.78 4.65 0.41
N LYS A 194 22.06 4.06 -0.54
CA LYS A 194 22.37 4.15 -1.97
C LYS A 194 21.19 4.76 -2.74
N ASP A 195 21.50 5.59 -3.70
CA ASP A 195 20.51 6.13 -4.63
C ASP A 195 20.20 5.11 -5.73
N VAL A 196 18.93 4.77 -5.89
CA VAL A 196 18.42 3.87 -6.92
C VAL A 196 17.28 4.53 -7.67
N ILE A 197 17.12 4.22 -8.93
CA ILE A 197 15.95 4.65 -9.70
C ILE A 197 14.82 3.66 -9.41
N VAL A 198 13.67 4.20 -9.07
CA VAL A 198 12.43 3.44 -8.87
C VAL A 198 11.32 3.99 -9.74
N GLU A 199 10.45 3.10 -10.21
CA GLU A 199 9.39 3.41 -11.16
C GLU A 199 8.15 2.50 -11.00
N ARG A 200 7.11 2.73 -11.80
CA ARG A 200 5.90 1.88 -11.82
C ARG A 200 6.24 0.39 -11.90
N GLY A 201 5.53 -0.43 -11.12
CA GLY A 201 5.76 -1.87 -11.02
C GLY A 201 6.84 -2.26 -10.01
N GLN A 202 7.26 -1.30 -9.21
CA GLN A 202 8.18 -1.51 -8.09
C GLN A 202 7.59 -1.01 -6.78
N ALA A 203 8.13 -1.54 -5.68
CA ALA A 203 7.90 -1.04 -4.34
C ALA A 203 9.23 -0.88 -3.60
N THR A 204 9.24 -0.01 -2.60
CA THR A 204 10.30 0.05 -1.60
C THR A 204 9.68 -0.12 -0.22
N TYR A 205 10.40 -0.77 0.69
CA TYR A 205 9.98 -0.83 2.09
C TYR A 205 11.15 -0.58 3.04
N PHE A 206 10.84 -0.10 4.23
CA PHE A 206 11.78 0.34 5.24
C PHE A 206 11.33 -0.15 6.61
N PRO A 207 12.09 -1.03 7.26
CA PRO A 207 11.93 -1.30 8.68
C PRO A 207 12.05 -0.02 9.51
N THR A 208 11.53 -0.07 10.73
CA THR A 208 11.62 1.04 11.70
C THR A 208 13.03 1.60 11.80
N GLY A 209 13.15 2.93 11.68
CA GLY A 209 14.42 3.65 11.80
C GLY A 209 15.31 3.65 10.55
N ASP A 210 14.94 2.96 9.48
CA ASP A 210 15.70 3.00 8.22
C ASP A 210 15.53 4.35 7.52
N ARG A 211 16.67 4.93 7.12
CA ARG A 211 16.72 6.23 6.46
C ARG A 211 16.35 6.13 4.99
N HIS A 212 15.54 7.06 4.53
CA HIS A 212 15.14 7.19 3.14
C HIS A 212 14.85 8.65 2.75
N GLY A 213 14.88 8.89 1.45
CA GLY A 213 14.59 10.18 0.85
C GLY A 213 14.43 10.01 -0.65
N LEU A 214 13.90 11.01 -1.33
CA LEU A 214 13.73 10.93 -2.79
C LEU A 214 14.03 12.25 -3.48
N ARG A 215 14.36 12.16 -4.77
CA ARG A 215 14.51 13.31 -5.66
C ARG A 215 13.83 13.00 -7.01
N VAL A 216 12.85 13.79 -7.35
CA VAL A 216 12.20 13.75 -8.68
C VAL A 216 13.02 14.60 -9.65
N ALA A 217 13.99 13.98 -10.29
CA ALA A 217 14.95 14.67 -11.18
C ALA A 217 14.55 14.63 -12.67
N GLU A 218 13.67 13.68 -13.04
CA GLU A 218 13.31 13.41 -14.43
C GLU A 218 11.80 13.34 -14.61
N GLY A 219 11.30 13.67 -15.80
CA GLY A 219 9.88 13.62 -16.13
C GLY A 219 9.05 14.71 -15.45
N ASP A 220 7.73 14.53 -15.44
CA ASP A 220 6.77 15.51 -14.95
C ASP A 220 6.43 15.33 -13.46
N GLY A 221 6.89 14.25 -12.86
CA GLY A 221 6.62 13.92 -11.46
C GLY A 221 6.59 12.42 -11.18
N VAL A 222 6.23 12.07 -9.97
CA VAL A 222 6.06 10.68 -9.51
C VAL A 222 4.83 10.59 -8.61
N SER A 223 4.09 9.49 -8.71
CA SER A 223 3.06 9.16 -7.73
C SER A 223 3.28 7.75 -7.16
N PHE A 224 3.00 7.60 -5.88
CA PHE A 224 3.11 6.33 -5.18
C PHE A 224 2.07 6.23 -4.06
N LEU A 225 1.65 5.00 -3.78
CA LEU A 225 0.91 4.65 -2.57
C LEU A 225 1.91 4.51 -1.43
N GLU A 226 1.66 5.22 -0.35
CA GLU A 226 2.51 5.27 0.85
C GLU A 226 1.76 4.69 2.04
N PHE A 227 2.41 3.77 2.74
CA PHE A 227 1.96 3.18 4.00
C PHE A 227 2.93 3.49 5.12
N HIS A 228 2.38 3.80 6.30
CA HIS A 228 3.09 3.79 7.59
C HIS A 228 2.32 2.93 8.60
N VAL A 229 3.01 2.08 9.31
CA VAL A 229 2.47 1.23 10.36
C VAL A 229 3.34 1.37 11.62
N PRO A 230 2.79 1.86 12.74
CA PRO A 230 1.41 2.28 12.99
C PRO A 230 1.04 3.63 12.33
N ALA A 231 -0.26 3.99 12.45
CA ALA A 231 -0.78 5.25 11.90
C ALA A 231 -0.13 6.50 12.51
N ALA A 232 0.17 6.48 13.80
CA ALA A 232 0.85 7.55 14.50
C ALA A 232 2.37 7.42 14.35
N PHE A 233 2.91 7.93 13.25
CA PHE A 233 4.35 7.91 12.98
C PHE A 233 5.01 9.27 13.20
N VAL A 234 6.29 9.24 13.57
CA VAL A 234 7.16 10.41 13.74
C VAL A 234 8.14 10.44 12.56
N THR A 235 8.47 11.64 12.10
CA THR A 235 9.51 11.86 11.07
C THR A 235 10.67 12.61 11.69
N VAL A 236 11.86 12.03 11.64
CA VAL A 236 13.11 12.65 12.07
C VAL A 236 13.96 12.91 10.82
N LYS A 237 14.25 14.17 10.56
CA LYS A 237 15.10 14.62 9.44
C LYS A 237 16.55 14.80 9.90
N ASP A 238 17.48 14.60 8.97
CA ASP A 238 18.89 14.92 9.15
C ASP A 238 19.11 16.44 9.10
#